data_23f68211ecaf1c7c550654032f7922da
#
_entry.id   23f68211ecaf1c7c550654032f7922da
#
_cell.length_a   1.000
_cell.length_b   1.000
_cell.length_c   1.000
_cell.angle_alpha   90.00
_cell.angle_beta   90.00
_cell.angle_gamma   90.00
#
_symmetry.space_group_name_H-M   'P 1'
#
loop_
_entity.id
_entity.type
_entity.pdbx_description
1 polymer ?
#
loop_
_entity_poly.entity_id
_entity_poly.type
_entity_poly.pdbx_seq_one_letter_code
_entity_poly.pdbx_strand_id
1 'polypeptide(L)'
;VSNVTYSAGNLTITVAGLDTVEQALGDLKRKTPAAAKVAINATARQARKLMVAKAKTRYAVNAAGRRHLKDLVQRKKASNSSLMAELHIAKMRNDLGYFKTSPAVPTHFTGMDFKDGPSVWKAKVLKSSGMKTLTGAGGMSKGFLVKFSSGHVGMVQRRIGSKSSHTRTAKGYKRWTNAKGNVEKLVTMGSPSATAMHHTIWPEVEPSVEEYLQERLQAQVERVLARAGKK
;
A
#
# COMPACT_ATOMS: atom_id res chain seq x y z
N VAL A 1 -16.12 13.38 -19.07
CA VAL A 1 -15.83 12.03 -18.53
C VAL A 1 -14.36 12.01 -18.16
N SER A 2 -14.02 11.73 -16.90
CA SER A 2 -12.62 11.66 -16.46
C SER A 2 -11.93 10.44 -17.10
N ASN A 3 -10.70 10.64 -17.58
CA ASN A 3 -9.87 9.58 -18.14
C ASN A 3 -9.29 8.68 -17.04
N VAL A 4 -9.33 9.15 -15.80
CA VAL A 4 -8.74 8.47 -14.66
C VAL A 4 -9.80 8.39 -13.55
N THR A 5 -10.13 7.17 -13.13
CA THR A 5 -11.18 6.94 -12.13
C THR A 5 -10.64 6.08 -10.99
N TYR A 6 -10.84 6.55 -9.75
CA TYR A 6 -10.49 5.77 -8.55
C TYR A 6 -11.76 5.32 -7.81
N SER A 7 -11.94 4.03 -7.65
CA SER A 7 -13.08 3.46 -6.93
C SER A 7 -12.68 2.19 -6.18
N ALA A 8 -13.05 2.10 -4.92
CA ALA A 8 -12.93 0.90 -4.07
C ALA A 8 -11.56 0.20 -4.10
N GLY A 9 -10.48 0.95 -4.29
CA GLY A 9 -9.12 0.41 -4.36
C GLY A 9 -8.66 0.02 -5.78
N ASN A 10 -9.45 0.34 -6.79
CA ASN A 10 -9.05 0.19 -8.18
C ASN A 10 -8.92 1.58 -8.81
N LEU A 11 -7.79 1.81 -9.46
CA LEU A 11 -7.56 2.96 -10.33
C LEU A 11 -7.63 2.48 -11.76
N THR A 12 -8.55 3.01 -12.52
CA THR A 12 -8.73 2.73 -13.94
C THR A 12 -8.25 3.92 -14.76
N ILE A 13 -7.44 3.68 -15.76
CA ILE A 13 -6.93 4.69 -16.70
C ILE A 13 -7.36 4.27 -18.11
N THR A 14 -8.13 5.15 -18.72
CA THR A 14 -8.63 5.01 -20.10
C THR A 14 -8.27 6.27 -20.90
N VAL A 15 -8.65 6.33 -22.15
CA VAL A 15 -8.66 7.56 -22.96
C VAL A 15 -10.09 7.78 -23.43
N ALA A 16 -10.73 8.79 -22.87
CA ALA A 16 -12.00 9.30 -23.40
C ALA A 16 -11.68 10.16 -24.63
N GLY A 17 -12.48 10.04 -25.67
CA GLY A 17 -12.29 10.83 -26.90
C GLY A 17 -11.10 10.33 -27.74
N LEU A 18 -11.00 9.02 -27.98
CA LEU A 18 -10.07 8.46 -28.95
C LEU A 18 -10.23 9.10 -30.34
N ASP A 19 -11.43 9.58 -30.68
CA ASP A 19 -11.73 10.32 -31.92
C ASP A 19 -10.82 11.53 -32.12
N THR A 20 -10.50 12.25 -31.04
CA THR A 20 -9.56 13.38 -31.09
C THR A 20 -8.15 12.92 -31.47
N VAL A 21 -7.72 11.76 -30.96
CA VAL A 21 -6.43 11.15 -31.33
C VAL A 21 -6.46 10.67 -32.77
N GLU A 22 -7.57 10.10 -33.23
CA GLU A 22 -7.77 9.68 -34.61
C GLU A 22 -7.75 10.85 -35.57
N GLN A 23 -8.45 11.93 -35.26
CA GLN A 23 -8.43 13.18 -36.05
C GLN A 23 -7.00 13.74 -36.16
N ALA A 24 -6.27 13.81 -35.06
CA ALA A 24 -4.89 14.29 -35.05
C ALA A 24 -3.94 13.41 -35.87
N LEU A 25 -4.21 12.12 -36.00
CA LEU A 25 -3.42 11.18 -36.80
C LEU A 25 -3.84 11.13 -38.28
N GLY A 26 -5.04 11.62 -38.64
CA GLY A 26 -5.55 11.64 -40.00
C GLY A 26 -5.48 10.25 -40.69
N ASP A 27 -4.79 10.13 -41.83
CA ASP A 27 -4.62 8.89 -42.58
C ASP A 27 -3.91 7.78 -41.79
N LEU A 28 -3.23 8.14 -40.70
CA LEU A 28 -2.54 7.23 -39.79
C LEU A 28 -3.41 6.73 -38.62
N LYS A 29 -4.74 6.96 -38.65
CA LYS A 29 -5.69 6.61 -37.57
C LYS A 29 -5.59 5.13 -37.14
N ARG A 30 -5.22 4.20 -38.02
CA ARG A 30 -4.94 2.80 -37.65
C ARG A 30 -3.85 2.62 -36.61
N LYS A 31 -3.03 3.66 -36.33
CA LYS A 31 -2.01 3.66 -35.29
C LYS A 31 -2.53 4.12 -33.93
N THR A 32 -3.78 4.65 -33.86
CA THR A 32 -4.39 5.14 -32.63
C THR A 32 -4.34 4.14 -31.48
N PRO A 33 -4.73 2.85 -31.63
CA PRO A 33 -4.68 1.91 -30.52
C PRO A 33 -3.26 1.72 -29.95
N ALA A 34 -2.26 1.70 -30.82
CA ALA A 34 -0.88 1.53 -30.41
C ALA A 34 -0.35 2.78 -29.65
N ALA A 35 -0.69 3.99 -30.13
CA ALA A 35 -0.32 5.24 -29.48
C ALA A 35 -0.99 5.38 -28.10
N ALA A 36 -2.31 5.18 -28.04
CA ALA A 36 -3.09 5.22 -26.80
C ALA A 36 -2.59 4.17 -25.78
N LYS A 37 -2.36 2.94 -26.17
CA LYS A 37 -1.81 1.88 -25.31
C LYS A 37 -0.49 2.31 -24.65
N VAL A 38 0.42 2.93 -25.41
CA VAL A 38 1.70 3.37 -24.87
C VAL A 38 1.53 4.48 -23.84
N ALA A 39 0.67 5.47 -24.13
CA ALA A 39 0.35 6.57 -23.23
C ALA A 39 -0.30 6.04 -21.93
N ILE A 40 -1.35 5.23 -22.04
CA ILE A 40 -2.07 4.64 -20.90
C ILE A 40 -1.11 3.85 -20.00
N ASN A 41 -0.27 3.00 -20.58
CA ASN A 41 0.67 2.21 -19.79
C ASN A 41 1.78 3.04 -19.14
N ALA A 42 2.21 4.13 -19.76
CA ALA A 42 3.14 5.08 -19.17
C ALA A 42 2.50 5.80 -17.99
N THR A 43 1.25 6.26 -18.16
CA THR A 43 0.48 6.94 -17.11
C THR A 43 0.20 6.02 -15.93
N ALA A 44 -0.12 4.75 -16.14
CA ALA A 44 -0.30 3.79 -15.06
C ALA A 44 1.00 3.59 -14.23
N ARG A 45 2.16 3.60 -14.87
CA ARG A 45 3.45 3.57 -14.14
C ARG A 45 3.66 4.85 -13.33
N GLN A 46 3.36 6.00 -13.91
CA GLN A 46 3.51 7.30 -13.25
C GLN A 46 2.53 7.44 -12.09
N ALA A 47 1.26 7.09 -12.27
CA ALA A 47 0.26 7.10 -11.21
C ALA A 47 0.72 6.25 -10.01
N ARG A 48 1.17 5.02 -10.25
CA ARG A 48 1.73 4.17 -9.20
C ARG A 48 2.90 4.84 -8.47
N LYS A 49 3.81 5.46 -9.20
CA LYS A 49 4.98 6.17 -8.63
C LYS A 49 4.54 7.34 -7.75
N LEU A 50 3.62 8.17 -8.24
CA LEU A 50 3.09 9.34 -7.51
C LEU A 50 2.32 8.92 -6.27
N MET A 51 1.43 7.92 -6.36
CA MET A 51 0.67 7.39 -5.22
C MET A 51 1.61 6.88 -4.12
N VAL A 52 2.61 6.08 -4.47
CA VAL A 52 3.59 5.56 -3.50
C VAL A 52 4.45 6.68 -2.92
N ALA A 53 4.86 7.67 -3.72
CA ALA A 53 5.61 8.82 -3.25
C ALA A 53 4.76 9.65 -2.26
N LYS A 54 3.52 9.95 -2.60
CA LYS A 54 2.61 10.72 -1.74
C LYS A 54 2.29 9.98 -0.44
N ALA A 55 2.08 8.66 -0.51
CA ALA A 55 1.93 7.84 0.69
C ALA A 55 3.15 7.95 1.62
N LYS A 56 4.37 7.92 1.08
CA LYS A 56 5.60 8.10 1.86
C LYS A 56 5.75 9.49 2.48
N THR A 57 5.21 10.54 1.87
CA THR A 57 5.23 11.89 2.45
C THR A 57 4.23 12.06 3.58
N ARG A 58 3.03 11.47 3.46
CA ARG A 58 1.94 11.58 4.43
C ARG A 58 2.10 10.63 5.62
N TYR A 59 2.50 9.38 5.35
CA TYR A 59 2.55 8.31 6.36
C TYR A 59 3.97 8.06 6.88
N ALA A 60 4.08 7.78 8.16
CA ALA A 60 5.34 7.53 8.86
C ALA A 60 5.78 6.06 8.69
N VAL A 61 5.88 5.57 7.46
CA VAL A 61 6.28 4.19 7.15
C VAL A 61 7.78 4.00 7.30
N ASN A 62 8.17 2.88 7.88
CA ASN A 62 9.58 2.44 7.97
C ASN A 62 10.07 1.84 6.64
N ALA A 63 11.30 1.32 6.60
CA ALA A 63 11.88 0.75 5.38
C ALA A 63 11.08 -0.44 4.83
N ALA A 64 10.61 -1.34 5.70
CA ALA A 64 9.77 -2.48 5.32
C ALA A 64 8.40 -2.02 4.82
N GLY A 65 7.77 -1.05 5.50
CA GLY A 65 6.50 -0.46 5.11
C GLY A 65 6.57 0.25 3.76
N ARG A 66 7.67 0.91 3.42
CA ARG A 66 7.87 1.53 2.10
C ARG A 66 7.89 0.50 0.96
N ARG A 67 8.53 -0.66 1.18
CA ARG A 67 8.51 -1.76 0.21
C ARG A 67 7.10 -2.34 0.10
N HIS A 68 6.49 -2.65 1.23
CA HIS A 68 5.14 -3.19 1.31
C HIS A 68 4.10 -2.33 0.58
N LEU A 69 4.08 -1.01 0.78
CA LEU A 69 3.19 -0.09 0.06
C LEU A 69 3.36 -0.16 -1.47
N LYS A 70 4.59 -0.32 -1.95
CA LYS A 70 4.86 -0.48 -3.38
C LYS A 70 4.31 -1.80 -3.92
N ASP A 71 4.45 -2.88 -3.15
CA ASP A 71 4.08 -4.22 -3.58
C ASP A 71 2.55 -4.43 -3.56
N LEU A 72 1.83 -3.69 -2.71
CA LEU A 72 0.37 -3.74 -2.64
C LEU A 72 -0.34 -3.13 -3.86
N VAL A 73 0.36 -2.37 -4.70
CA VAL A 73 -0.21 -1.78 -5.92
C VAL A 73 0.12 -2.65 -7.12
N GLN A 74 -0.78 -3.56 -7.47
CA GLN A 74 -0.67 -4.42 -8.64
C GLN A 74 -1.18 -3.71 -9.89
N ARG A 75 -0.62 -4.02 -11.06
CA ARG A 75 -0.95 -3.36 -12.32
C ARG A 75 -1.33 -4.36 -13.39
N LYS A 76 -2.49 -4.14 -14.03
CA LYS A 76 -2.91 -4.73 -15.29
C LYS A 76 -2.64 -3.74 -16.42
N LYS A 77 -1.95 -4.18 -17.45
CA LYS A 77 -1.53 -3.34 -18.59
C LYS A 77 -2.63 -3.25 -19.65
N ALA A 78 -2.72 -2.09 -20.28
CA ALA A 78 -3.50 -1.94 -21.53
C ALA A 78 -2.87 -2.74 -22.67
N SER A 79 -3.71 -3.26 -23.56
CA SER A 79 -3.37 -3.93 -24.81
C SER A 79 -3.97 -3.19 -26.00
N ASN A 80 -3.71 -3.63 -27.22
CA ASN A 80 -4.38 -3.05 -28.41
C ASN A 80 -5.88 -3.37 -28.47
N SER A 81 -6.28 -4.50 -27.87
CA SER A 81 -7.68 -4.93 -27.78
C SER A 81 -8.41 -4.36 -26.56
N SER A 82 -7.68 -3.84 -25.58
CA SER A 82 -8.24 -3.23 -24.38
C SER A 82 -7.41 -2.02 -23.99
N LEU A 83 -7.88 -0.83 -24.36
CA LEU A 83 -7.23 0.45 -24.09
C LEU A 83 -7.55 0.94 -22.65
N MET A 84 -7.34 0.05 -21.70
CA MET A 84 -7.57 0.29 -20.28
C MET A 84 -6.43 -0.31 -19.47
N ALA A 85 -5.82 0.47 -18.60
CA ALA A 85 -4.91 -0.01 -17.56
C ALA A 85 -5.57 0.12 -16.18
N GLU A 86 -5.33 -0.86 -15.34
CA GLU A 86 -5.83 -0.88 -13.96
C GLU A 86 -4.69 -0.97 -12.97
N LEU A 87 -4.80 -0.24 -11.86
CA LEU A 87 -4.00 -0.42 -10.67
C LEU A 87 -4.91 -0.94 -9.56
N HIS A 88 -4.69 -2.19 -9.16
CA HIS A 88 -5.40 -2.79 -8.04
C HIS A 88 -4.60 -2.61 -6.75
N ILE A 89 -5.25 -2.10 -5.71
CA ILE A 89 -4.66 -1.86 -4.40
C ILE A 89 -5.28 -2.85 -3.41
N ALA A 90 -4.42 -3.67 -2.80
CA ALA A 90 -4.86 -4.69 -1.86
C ALA A 90 -5.62 -4.09 -0.66
N LYS A 91 -6.76 -4.69 -0.32
CA LYS A 91 -7.66 -4.23 0.76
C LYS A 91 -7.20 -4.65 2.17
N MET A 92 -6.14 -5.46 2.29
CA MET A 92 -5.66 -5.93 3.57
C MET A 92 -5.26 -4.79 4.50
N ARG A 93 -5.57 -4.95 5.79
CA ARG A 93 -5.03 -4.06 6.83
C ARG A 93 -3.52 -4.21 6.86
N ASN A 94 -2.83 -3.08 6.94
CA ASN A 94 -1.40 -3.09 7.16
C ASN A 94 -1.11 -3.42 8.64
N ASP A 95 0.02 -4.09 8.87
CA ASP A 95 0.59 -4.26 10.20
C ASP A 95 1.13 -2.90 10.70
N LEU A 96 0.83 -2.55 11.95
CA LEU A 96 1.36 -1.34 12.56
C LEU A 96 2.91 -1.37 12.64
N GLY A 97 3.52 -2.54 12.62
CA GLY A 97 4.96 -2.74 12.51
C GLY A 97 5.60 -2.19 11.23
N TYR A 98 4.81 -1.90 10.18
CA TYR A 98 5.30 -1.20 8.99
C TYR A 98 5.47 0.32 9.16
N PHE A 99 5.05 0.86 10.29
CA PHE A 99 5.12 2.29 10.61
C PHE A 99 6.24 2.59 11.61
N LYS A 100 6.44 3.88 11.88
CA LYS A 100 7.44 4.30 12.87
C LYS A 100 7.00 3.89 14.27
N THR A 101 7.86 3.13 14.94
CA THR A 101 7.67 2.66 16.32
C THR A 101 8.84 3.10 17.21
N SER A 102 8.62 3.14 18.50
CA SER A 102 9.65 3.32 19.52
C SER A 102 9.37 2.33 20.67
N PRO A 103 10.26 1.38 20.95
CA PRO A 103 11.48 1.03 20.21
C PRO A 103 11.27 0.70 18.74
N ALA A 104 12.31 0.87 17.91
CA ALA A 104 12.24 0.60 16.46
C ALA A 104 12.51 -0.87 16.09
N VAL A 105 13.11 -1.63 17.00
CA VAL A 105 13.47 -3.02 16.83
C VAL A 105 12.81 -3.88 17.90
N PRO A 106 12.51 -5.16 17.60
CA PRO A 106 12.05 -6.09 18.62
C PRO A 106 13.08 -6.20 19.74
N THR A 107 12.63 -6.13 20.99
CA THR A 107 13.47 -6.48 22.13
C THR A 107 13.51 -8.01 22.24
N HIS A 108 14.70 -8.56 22.41
CA HIS A 108 14.84 -9.97 22.77
C HIS A 108 14.49 -10.15 24.24
N PHE A 109 13.41 -10.87 24.49
CA PHE A 109 13.12 -11.37 25.83
C PHE A 109 13.82 -12.71 25.98
N THR A 110 14.89 -12.75 26.73
CA THR A 110 15.51 -13.98 27.18
C THR A 110 14.75 -14.50 28.39
N GLY A 111 13.68 -15.25 28.16
CA GLY A 111 12.83 -15.77 29.20
C GLY A 111 11.41 -15.26 29.18
N MET A 112 10.54 -15.82 30.00
CA MET A 112 9.13 -15.43 30.09
C MET A 112 8.87 -14.16 30.91
N ASP A 113 9.91 -13.54 31.45
CA ASP A 113 9.78 -12.35 32.27
C ASP A 113 9.72 -11.09 31.41
N PHE A 114 8.53 -10.49 31.39
CA PHE A 114 8.26 -9.22 30.70
C PHE A 114 8.93 -8.01 31.36
N LYS A 115 9.70 -8.22 32.41
CA LYS A 115 10.35 -7.16 33.20
C LYS A 115 11.48 -6.46 32.44
N ASP A 116 12.09 -7.16 31.47
CA ASP A 116 13.27 -6.67 30.73
C ASP A 116 12.95 -5.94 29.45
N GLY A 117 11.67 -5.89 29.05
CA GLY A 117 11.21 -5.14 27.88
C GLY A 117 10.87 -3.69 28.21
N PRO A 118 10.83 -2.80 27.20
CA PRO A 118 10.38 -1.44 27.42
C PRO A 118 8.95 -1.47 27.96
N SER A 119 8.72 -0.79 29.08
CA SER A 119 7.42 -0.69 29.74
C SER A 119 6.37 -0.01 28.84
N VAL A 120 6.82 0.76 27.85
CA VAL A 120 5.96 1.55 26.98
C VAL A 120 6.44 1.50 25.54
N TRP A 121 5.55 1.02 24.67
CA TRP A 121 5.73 1.08 23.21
C TRP A 121 4.93 2.23 22.63
N LYS A 122 5.50 2.94 21.66
CA LYS A 122 4.86 4.04 20.94
C LYS A 122 4.84 3.74 19.44
N ALA A 123 3.82 4.23 18.75
CA ALA A 123 3.71 4.13 17.31
C ALA A 123 3.20 5.45 16.70
N LYS A 124 3.53 5.66 15.42
CA LYS A 124 3.14 6.83 14.65
C LYS A 124 2.73 6.39 13.25
N VAL A 125 1.49 6.68 12.85
CA VAL A 125 0.96 6.36 11.52
C VAL A 125 1.10 7.55 10.56
N LEU A 126 0.69 8.74 10.97
CA LEU A 126 0.80 9.97 10.18
C LEU A 126 2.09 10.72 10.55
N LYS A 127 2.79 11.27 9.56
CA LYS A 127 3.96 12.12 9.83
C LYS A 127 3.63 13.40 10.57
N SER A 128 2.42 13.94 10.36
CA SER A 128 1.92 15.13 11.04
C SER A 128 1.55 14.89 12.50
N SER A 129 1.28 13.63 12.92
CA SER A 129 0.92 13.33 14.30
C SER A 129 2.16 13.11 15.18
N GLY A 130 2.01 13.24 16.50
CA GLY A 130 3.00 12.76 17.47
C GLY A 130 3.05 11.24 17.57
N MET A 131 4.08 10.71 18.26
CA MET A 131 4.12 9.31 18.68
C MET A 131 3.03 9.06 19.72
N LYS A 132 2.16 8.08 19.47
CA LYS A 132 1.11 7.67 20.41
C LYS A 132 1.55 6.46 21.22
N THR A 133 1.39 6.55 22.54
CA THR A 133 1.65 5.45 23.45
C THR A 133 0.63 4.34 23.26
N LEU A 134 1.12 3.11 23.22
CA LEU A 134 0.30 1.91 23.14
C LEU A 134 0.07 1.38 24.55
N THR A 135 -0.82 2.04 25.30
CA THR A 135 -1.19 1.67 26.67
C THR A 135 -2.22 0.57 26.70
N GLY A 136 -2.00 -0.45 27.53
CA GLY A 136 -2.94 -1.51 27.87
C GLY A 136 -3.44 -1.37 29.30
N ALA A 137 -4.30 -2.29 29.73
CA ALA A 137 -4.74 -2.38 31.13
C ALA A 137 -3.55 -2.72 32.06
N GLY A 138 -3.56 -2.19 33.27
CA GLY A 138 -2.56 -2.49 34.28
C GLY A 138 -1.16 -1.89 34.02
N GLY A 139 -1.05 -0.83 33.22
CA GLY A 139 0.24 -0.16 32.94
C GLY A 139 1.17 -0.92 31.98
N MET A 140 0.78 -2.10 31.51
CA MET A 140 1.54 -2.84 30.51
C MET A 140 1.37 -2.26 29.12
N SER A 141 2.38 -2.41 28.24
CA SER A 141 2.23 -2.02 26.86
C SER A 141 1.17 -2.87 26.17
N LYS A 142 0.22 -2.21 25.50
CA LYS A 142 -0.82 -2.89 24.71
C LYS A 142 -0.23 -3.63 23.50
N GLY A 143 0.86 -3.13 22.94
CA GLY A 143 1.52 -3.72 21.78
C GLY A 143 3.03 -3.73 21.94
N PHE A 144 3.67 -4.67 21.24
CA PHE A 144 5.12 -4.82 21.21
C PHE A 144 5.53 -5.42 19.87
N LEU A 145 6.78 -5.17 19.45
CA LEU A 145 7.32 -5.74 18.21
C LEU A 145 7.79 -7.18 18.42
N VAL A 146 7.47 -8.04 17.48
CA VAL A 146 8.02 -9.40 17.38
C VAL A 146 8.61 -9.65 16.00
N LYS A 147 9.67 -10.43 15.94
CA LYS A 147 10.19 -10.98 14.69
C LYS A 147 9.61 -12.38 14.49
N PHE A 148 8.81 -12.53 13.45
CA PHE A 148 8.23 -13.81 13.07
C PHE A 148 9.28 -14.72 12.39
N SER A 149 9.01 -16.02 12.33
CA SER A 149 9.89 -16.99 11.65
C SER A 149 10.11 -16.67 10.15
N SER A 150 9.15 -15.97 9.51
CA SER A 150 9.28 -15.46 8.15
C SER A 150 10.26 -14.28 8.00
N GLY A 151 10.86 -13.80 9.10
CA GLY A 151 11.69 -12.60 9.14
C GLY A 151 10.91 -11.29 9.21
N HIS A 152 9.57 -11.31 9.07
CA HIS A 152 8.74 -10.13 9.23
C HIS A 152 8.78 -9.63 10.67
N VAL A 153 8.91 -8.31 10.85
CA VAL A 153 8.80 -7.65 12.15
C VAL A 153 7.43 -6.97 12.20
N GLY A 154 6.57 -7.47 13.07
CA GLY A 154 5.21 -6.96 13.22
C GLY A 154 4.91 -6.47 14.63
N MET A 155 3.93 -5.57 14.74
CA MET A 155 3.39 -5.11 16.02
C MET A 155 2.25 -6.04 16.42
N VAL A 156 2.39 -6.69 17.56
CA VAL A 156 1.37 -7.58 18.12
C VAL A 156 0.84 -7.07 19.45
N GLN A 157 -0.38 -7.45 19.78
CA GLN A 157 -0.97 -7.27 21.10
C GLN A 157 -1.37 -8.61 21.69
N ARG A 158 -1.36 -8.70 23.00
CA ARG A 158 -1.87 -9.83 23.75
C ARG A 158 -3.37 -9.72 23.91
N ARG A 159 -4.08 -10.77 23.59
CA ARG A 159 -5.48 -10.94 24.00
C ARG A 159 -5.55 -12.00 25.07
N ILE A 160 -5.83 -11.58 26.30
CA ILE A 160 -6.05 -12.46 27.45
C ILE A 160 -7.54 -12.79 27.49
N GLY A 161 -7.87 -14.04 27.80
CA GLY A 161 -9.28 -14.48 27.90
C GLY A 161 -9.91 -15.01 26.61
N SER A 162 -9.12 -15.24 25.57
CA SER A 162 -9.65 -16.02 24.44
C SER A 162 -9.90 -17.46 24.91
N LYS A 163 -11.14 -17.93 24.79
CA LYS A 163 -11.53 -19.33 25.04
C LYS A 163 -10.88 -20.23 23.96
N SER A 164 -9.58 -20.41 24.01
CA SER A 164 -8.91 -21.38 23.13
C SER A 164 -8.66 -22.65 23.95
N SER A 165 -9.28 -23.73 23.56
CA SER A 165 -9.03 -25.07 24.10
C SER A 165 -7.59 -25.56 23.83
N HIS A 166 -6.85 -24.86 22.97
CA HIS A 166 -5.50 -25.27 22.58
C HIS A 166 -4.44 -24.62 23.46
N THR A 167 -3.89 -25.38 24.38
CA THR A 167 -2.75 -24.97 25.23
C THR A 167 -1.41 -24.96 24.49
N ARG A 168 -1.38 -25.47 23.26
CA ARG A 168 -0.20 -25.48 22.39
C ARG A 168 -0.49 -24.84 21.04
N THR A 169 0.53 -24.26 20.41
CA THR A 169 0.48 -23.79 19.04
C THR A 169 0.48 -24.98 18.07
N ALA A 170 0.14 -24.76 16.78
CA ALA A 170 0.26 -25.81 15.74
C ALA A 170 1.66 -26.40 15.63
N LYS A 171 2.71 -25.66 16.05
CA LYS A 171 4.11 -26.13 16.11
C LYS A 171 4.47 -26.76 17.46
N GLY A 172 3.50 -27.06 18.35
CA GLY A 172 3.72 -27.70 19.62
C GLY A 172 4.23 -26.82 20.76
N TYR A 173 4.50 -25.53 20.53
CA TYR A 173 4.96 -24.64 21.59
C TYR A 173 3.85 -24.39 22.62
N LYS A 174 4.20 -24.47 23.91
CA LYS A 174 3.29 -24.15 25.02
C LYS A 174 2.86 -22.68 24.94
N ARG A 175 1.56 -22.44 25.01
CA ARG A 175 1.03 -21.08 25.12
C ARG A 175 1.07 -20.61 26.56
N TRP A 176 1.35 -19.32 26.72
CA TRP A 176 1.26 -18.73 28.05
C TRP A 176 -0.19 -18.75 28.51
N THR A 177 -0.40 -19.07 29.79
CA THR A 177 -1.71 -19.02 30.45
C THR A 177 -1.62 -18.05 31.62
N ASN A 178 -2.66 -17.23 31.83
CA ASN A 178 -2.74 -16.38 33.03
C ASN A 178 -3.08 -17.24 34.27
N ALA A 179 -3.08 -16.61 35.46
CA ALA A 179 -3.40 -17.28 36.71
C ALA A 179 -4.82 -17.92 36.75
N LYS A 180 -5.73 -17.50 35.87
CA LYS A 180 -7.09 -18.08 35.71
C LYS A 180 -7.14 -19.19 34.64
N GLY A 181 -6.01 -19.66 34.13
CA GLY A 181 -5.94 -20.71 33.10
C GLY A 181 -6.33 -20.25 31.68
N ASN A 182 -6.63 -18.97 31.47
CA ASN A 182 -6.96 -18.45 30.15
C ASN A 182 -5.72 -18.36 29.27
N VAL A 183 -5.80 -18.84 28.05
CA VAL A 183 -4.70 -18.87 27.10
C VAL A 183 -4.53 -17.49 26.46
N GLU A 184 -3.30 -17.03 26.39
CA GLU A 184 -2.93 -15.84 25.68
C GLU A 184 -2.87 -16.07 24.16
N LYS A 185 -3.45 -15.17 23.39
CA LYS A 185 -3.33 -15.13 21.94
C LYS A 185 -2.63 -13.84 21.50
N LEU A 186 -1.56 -13.97 20.71
CA LEU A 186 -0.96 -12.83 20.04
C LEU A 186 -1.76 -12.50 18.77
N VAL A 187 -2.14 -11.25 18.64
CA VAL A 187 -2.89 -10.73 17.47
C VAL A 187 -2.14 -9.54 16.91
N THR A 188 -1.93 -9.54 15.60
CA THR A 188 -1.31 -8.40 14.91
C THR A 188 -2.13 -7.14 15.08
N MET A 189 -1.50 -6.04 15.47
CA MET A 189 -2.12 -4.73 15.52
C MET A 189 -2.21 -4.15 14.11
N GLY A 190 -3.44 -4.00 13.63
CA GLY A 190 -3.69 -3.41 12.32
C GLY A 190 -3.55 -1.89 12.32
N SER A 191 -3.16 -1.35 11.17
CA SER A 191 -3.20 0.06 10.81
C SER A 191 -4.19 0.26 9.65
N PRO A 192 -4.41 1.50 9.16
CA PRO A 192 -5.24 1.73 7.97
C PRO A 192 -4.80 0.84 6.81
N SER A 193 -5.76 0.32 6.06
CA SER A 193 -5.49 -0.49 4.87
C SER A 193 -4.80 0.33 3.79
N ALA A 194 -4.07 -0.32 2.89
CA ALA A 194 -3.48 0.35 1.74
C ALA A 194 -4.54 1.09 0.91
N THR A 195 -5.71 0.48 0.71
CA THR A 195 -6.85 1.10 0.02
C THR A 195 -7.28 2.41 0.69
N ALA A 196 -7.46 2.41 2.02
CA ALA A 196 -7.84 3.61 2.76
C ALA A 196 -6.77 4.71 2.69
N MET A 197 -5.48 4.31 2.75
CA MET A 197 -4.37 5.24 2.62
C MET A 197 -4.35 5.89 1.23
N HIS A 198 -4.50 5.10 0.17
CA HIS A 198 -4.49 5.60 -1.21
C HIS A 198 -5.75 6.41 -1.54
N HIS A 199 -6.91 6.01 -1.03
CA HIS A 199 -8.14 6.82 -1.16
C HIS A 199 -7.95 8.22 -0.59
N THR A 200 -7.31 8.35 0.55
CA THR A 200 -7.06 9.66 1.19
C THR A 200 -6.11 10.54 0.39
N ILE A 201 -5.14 9.97 -0.33
CA ILE A 201 -4.14 10.76 -1.07
C ILE A 201 -4.51 10.95 -2.55
N TRP A 202 -5.46 10.18 -3.08
CA TRP A 202 -5.80 10.21 -4.50
C TRP A 202 -6.18 11.60 -5.01
N PRO A 203 -7.05 12.37 -4.34
CA PRO A 203 -7.43 13.71 -4.81
C PRO A 203 -6.25 14.68 -5.01
N GLU A 204 -5.15 14.44 -4.29
CA GLU A 204 -3.92 15.24 -4.39
C GLU A 204 -3.01 14.77 -5.54
N VAL A 205 -3.22 13.59 -6.08
CA VAL A 205 -2.39 12.95 -7.11
C VAL A 205 -3.07 12.97 -8.48
N GLU A 206 -4.39 12.89 -8.50
CA GLU A 206 -5.22 12.79 -9.70
C GLU A 206 -4.92 13.84 -10.76
N PRO A 207 -4.84 15.16 -10.45
CA PRO A 207 -4.58 16.18 -11.45
C PRO A 207 -3.26 15.95 -12.20
N SER A 208 -2.20 15.61 -11.47
CA SER A 208 -0.88 15.33 -12.07
C SER A 208 -0.87 14.06 -12.92
N VAL A 209 -1.76 13.11 -12.66
CA VAL A 209 -1.89 11.88 -13.46
C VAL A 209 -2.64 12.17 -14.75
N GLU A 210 -3.71 12.99 -14.70
CA GLU A 210 -4.45 13.40 -15.87
C GLU A 210 -3.60 14.26 -16.81
N GLU A 211 -2.90 15.27 -16.28
CA GLU A 211 -1.96 16.07 -17.04
C GLU A 211 -0.90 15.20 -17.75
N TYR A 212 -0.29 14.29 -17.02
CA TYR A 212 0.70 13.37 -17.60
C TYR A 212 0.10 12.48 -18.70
N LEU A 213 -1.16 12.07 -18.59
CA LEU A 213 -1.83 11.29 -19.65
C LEU A 213 -1.93 12.11 -20.94
N GLN A 214 -2.36 13.39 -20.83
CA GLN A 214 -2.49 14.28 -21.98
C GLN A 214 -1.13 14.53 -22.65
N GLU A 215 -0.11 14.86 -21.88
CA GLU A 215 1.27 15.02 -22.40
C GLU A 215 1.75 13.77 -23.14
N ARG A 216 1.49 12.57 -22.57
CA ARG A 216 1.92 11.32 -23.19
C ARG A 216 1.13 10.99 -24.44
N LEU A 217 -0.16 11.31 -24.52
CA LEU A 217 -0.95 11.16 -25.73
C LEU A 217 -0.43 12.06 -26.85
N GLN A 218 -0.23 13.33 -26.56
CA GLN A 218 0.31 14.29 -27.52
C GLN A 218 1.68 13.83 -28.03
N ALA A 219 2.60 13.47 -27.16
CA ALA A 219 3.93 12.99 -27.52
C ALA A 219 3.89 11.69 -28.38
N GLN A 220 2.87 10.84 -28.20
CA GLN A 220 2.72 9.66 -29.06
C GLN A 220 2.17 10.03 -30.44
N VAL A 221 1.24 10.97 -30.53
CA VAL A 221 0.74 11.49 -31.83
C VAL A 221 1.90 12.11 -32.61
N GLU A 222 2.64 13.02 -32.03
CA GLU A 222 3.81 13.67 -32.65
C GLU A 222 4.85 12.63 -33.13
N ARG A 223 5.11 11.62 -32.34
CA ARG A 223 6.04 10.53 -32.69
C ARG A 223 5.55 9.71 -33.88
N VAL A 224 4.25 9.44 -33.99
CA VAL A 224 3.67 8.72 -35.12
C VAL A 224 3.78 9.55 -36.39
N LEU A 225 3.43 10.84 -36.34
CA LEU A 225 3.53 11.78 -37.46
C LEU A 225 4.97 11.96 -37.93
N ALA A 226 5.90 12.19 -37.01
CA ALA A 226 7.32 12.35 -37.34
C ALA A 226 7.95 11.11 -38.01
N ARG A 227 7.45 9.91 -37.69
CA ARG A 227 7.89 8.67 -38.34
C ARG A 227 7.32 8.48 -39.74
N ALA A 228 6.13 9.02 -39.99
CA ALA A 228 5.50 8.94 -41.29
C ALA A 228 6.13 9.96 -42.27
N GLY A 229 6.49 11.16 -41.79
CA GLY A 229 7.15 12.18 -42.63
C GLY A 229 8.62 11.87 -43.00
N LYS A 230 9.21 10.80 -42.41
CA LYS A 230 10.58 10.34 -42.71
C LYS A 230 10.62 9.21 -43.75
N LYS A 231 9.48 8.80 -44.30
CA LYS A 231 9.36 7.87 -45.39
C LYS A 231 9.01 8.60 -46.67
#